data_399cbdac582d3685f00154bfe37e1636
#
_entry.id   399cbdac582d3685f00154bfe37e1636
#
_cell.length_a   1.000
_cell.length_b   1.000
_cell.length_c   1.000
_cell.angle_alpha   90.00
_cell.angle_beta   90.00
_cell.angle_gamma   90.00
#
_symmetry.space_group_name_H-M   'P 1'
#
loop_
_entity.id
_entity.type
_entity.pdbx_description
1 polymer ?
#
loop_
_entity_poly.entity_id
_entity_poly.type
_entity_poly.pdbx_seq_one_letter_code
_entity_poly.pdbx_strand_id
1 'polypeptide(L)'
;DKGYAVSNVKIDGKSIGAVKSYTFENVSRTHTIEVIFMKANGNPQTGVFVDVATGSYYEDAVDWAVENGITKGTDDTHFSPDGICTRAQAVTFLWRAAGSPEPETRAMPFTDVPVGSYYYDAVLWAVENGITKGTSDTTFSPNMTCTRAQIVAFLWRSEKSPAAGTANPFTDVKSTAYYAVAVLWAVKENITKGTTNTTFSPDADCTRAQIVTFLYRFTVE
;
A
#
# COMPACT_ATOMS: atom_id res chain seq x y z
N ASP A 1 18.98 5.49 -13.90
CA ASP A 1 17.84 5.88 -13.08
C ASP A 1 18.01 5.33 -11.68
N LYS A 2 17.60 6.08 -10.65
CA LYS A 2 17.65 5.62 -9.26
C LYS A 2 16.78 4.35 -9.10
N GLY A 3 17.29 3.33 -8.38
CA GLY A 3 16.56 2.09 -8.15
C GLY A 3 16.85 0.96 -9.15
N TYR A 4 17.74 1.19 -10.11
CA TYR A 4 18.19 0.15 -11.02
C TYR A 4 19.71 -0.06 -10.89
N ALA A 5 20.13 -1.31 -10.90
CA ALA A 5 21.51 -1.70 -10.99
C ALA A 5 21.78 -2.32 -12.38
N VAL A 6 23.02 -2.21 -12.85
CA VAL A 6 23.43 -2.94 -14.04
C VAL A 6 23.44 -4.43 -13.72
N SER A 7 22.60 -5.18 -14.41
CA SER A 7 22.52 -6.65 -14.29
C SER A 7 23.53 -7.32 -15.21
N ASN A 8 23.70 -6.79 -16.40
CA ASN A 8 24.64 -7.32 -17.39
C ASN A 8 25.00 -6.25 -18.42
N VAL A 9 26.20 -6.34 -18.95
CA VAL A 9 26.64 -5.57 -20.09
C VAL A 9 27.05 -6.56 -21.18
N LYS A 10 26.57 -6.34 -22.43
CA LYS A 10 27.04 -7.10 -23.59
C LYS A 10 27.78 -6.17 -24.52
N ILE A 11 28.94 -6.62 -24.98
CA ILE A 11 29.73 -5.97 -26.02
C ILE A 11 29.70 -6.87 -27.24
N ASP A 12 29.23 -6.33 -28.37
CA ASP A 12 29.07 -7.07 -29.63
C ASP A 12 28.29 -8.39 -29.42
N GLY A 13 27.25 -8.35 -28.61
CA GLY A 13 26.42 -9.50 -28.27
C GLY A 13 27.00 -10.44 -27.20
N LYS A 14 28.27 -10.27 -26.81
CA LYS A 14 28.91 -11.10 -25.79
C LYS A 14 28.78 -10.49 -24.39
N SER A 15 28.26 -11.26 -23.43
CA SER A 15 28.17 -10.84 -22.03
C SER A 15 29.55 -10.66 -21.40
N ILE A 16 29.71 -9.56 -20.66
CA ILE A 16 30.90 -9.25 -19.85
C ILE A 16 30.57 -9.06 -18.36
N GLY A 17 29.32 -9.38 -17.97
CA GLY A 17 28.85 -9.25 -16.59
C GLY A 17 28.38 -7.83 -16.22
N ALA A 18 28.13 -7.63 -14.93
CA ALA A 18 27.66 -6.36 -14.37
C ALA A 18 28.84 -5.41 -14.11
N VAL A 19 29.34 -4.75 -15.15
CA VAL A 19 30.46 -3.79 -15.04
C VAL A 19 29.95 -2.34 -15.04
N LYS A 20 30.65 -1.46 -14.31
CA LYS A 20 30.30 -0.01 -14.27
C LYS A 20 30.95 0.79 -15.41
N SER A 21 31.98 0.26 -16.01
CA SER A 21 32.71 0.88 -17.13
C SER A 21 33.33 -0.20 -18.01
N TYR A 22 33.49 0.13 -19.28
CA TYR A 22 34.20 -0.69 -20.26
C TYR A 22 34.97 0.23 -21.18
N THR A 23 36.25 -0.11 -21.45
CA THR A 23 37.12 0.65 -22.34
C THR A 23 37.37 -0.16 -23.58
N PHE A 24 37.09 0.41 -24.75
CA PHE A 24 37.49 -0.13 -26.02
C PHE A 24 38.94 0.30 -26.31
N GLU A 25 39.78 -0.63 -26.60
CA GLU A 25 41.15 -0.36 -27.05
C GLU A 25 41.24 -0.55 -28.56
N ASN A 26 42.01 0.32 -29.24
CA ASN A 26 42.28 0.24 -30.71
C ASN A 26 41.01 0.08 -31.55
N VAL A 27 40.03 0.95 -31.34
CA VAL A 27 38.75 0.92 -32.07
C VAL A 27 38.99 1.12 -33.56
N SER A 28 38.76 0.06 -34.36
CA SER A 28 38.89 0.06 -35.82
C SER A 28 37.58 -0.31 -36.54
N ARG A 29 36.51 -0.59 -35.80
CA ARG A 29 35.18 -0.95 -36.33
C ARG A 29 34.07 -0.44 -35.36
N THR A 30 32.83 -0.51 -35.83
CA THR A 30 31.65 -0.23 -34.97
C THR A 30 31.51 -1.34 -33.93
N HIS A 31 31.21 -0.91 -32.70
CA HIS A 31 30.89 -1.80 -31.59
C HIS A 31 29.48 -1.50 -31.07
N THR A 32 28.83 -2.53 -30.54
CA THR A 32 27.53 -2.40 -29.86
C THR A 32 27.70 -2.59 -28.37
N ILE A 33 27.04 -1.74 -27.59
CA ILE A 33 26.93 -1.88 -26.14
C ILE A 33 25.45 -2.04 -25.81
N GLU A 34 25.10 -3.17 -25.19
CA GLU A 34 23.78 -3.41 -24.61
C GLU A 34 23.92 -3.43 -23.09
N VAL A 35 23.23 -2.54 -22.39
CA VAL A 35 23.23 -2.52 -20.94
C VAL A 35 21.86 -3.01 -20.46
N ILE A 36 21.87 -4.11 -19.73
CA ILE A 36 20.67 -4.69 -19.14
C ILE A 36 20.64 -4.23 -17.69
N PHE A 37 19.58 -3.52 -17.35
CA PHE A 37 19.30 -3.10 -15.98
C PHE A 37 18.34 -4.09 -15.35
N MET A 38 18.56 -4.39 -14.08
CA MET A 38 17.60 -5.07 -13.23
C MET A 38 17.20 -4.13 -12.10
N LYS A 39 15.97 -4.28 -11.58
CA LYS A 39 15.64 -3.68 -10.31
C LYS A 39 16.65 -4.22 -9.30
N ALA A 40 17.34 -3.37 -8.59
CA ALA A 40 18.32 -3.79 -7.62
C ALA A 40 17.60 -4.60 -6.52
N ASN A 41 17.63 -5.93 -6.66
CA ASN A 41 17.23 -6.85 -5.60
C ASN A 41 18.31 -6.83 -4.52
N GLY A 42 18.18 -5.98 -3.62
CA GLY A 42 19.19 -5.63 -2.62
C GLY A 42 19.25 -4.13 -2.60
N ASN A 43 18.18 -3.60 -2.20
CA ASN A 43 17.75 -2.26 -2.07
C ASN A 43 18.88 -1.27 -1.72
N PRO A 44 19.35 -0.41 -2.64
CA PRO A 44 19.97 0.83 -2.23
C PRO A 44 18.92 1.93 -2.09
N GLN A 45 17.64 1.58 -2.03
CA GLN A 45 16.54 2.52 -1.79
C GLN A 45 15.38 1.98 -0.96
N THR A 46 15.66 1.10 -0.03
CA THR A 46 15.09 1.24 1.31
C THR A 46 15.68 2.47 2.00
N GLY A 47 16.27 3.32 1.26
CA GLY A 47 16.91 4.53 1.67
C GLY A 47 16.10 5.79 1.46
N VAL A 48 14.81 5.70 1.11
CA VAL A 48 13.95 6.88 1.19
C VAL A 48 13.70 7.20 2.66
N PHE A 49 13.51 6.16 3.48
CA PHE A 49 13.15 6.37 4.88
C PHE A 49 14.14 5.65 5.81
N VAL A 50 14.73 6.42 6.71
CA VAL A 50 15.74 5.92 7.67
C VAL A 50 15.14 5.00 8.75
N ASP A 51 13.82 5.02 8.91
CA ASP A 51 13.06 4.25 9.90
C ASP A 51 12.36 3.01 9.30
N VAL A 52 12.64 2.67 8.05
CA VAL A 52 12.21 1.41 7.44
C VAL A 52 13.36 0.42 7.48
N ALA A 53 13.26 -0.53 8.41
CA ALA A 53 14.32 -1.51 8.62
C ALA A 53 14.38 -2.52 7.46
N THR A 54 15.59 -2.77 6.95
CA THR A 54 15.83 -3.81 5.95
C THR A 54 15.43 -5.18 6.47
N GLY A 55 14.68 -5.94 5.65
CA GLY A 55 14.14 -7.25 6.01
C GLY A 55 12.89 -7.20 6.89
N SER A 56 12.35 -6.00 7.16
CA SER A 56 11.04 -5.90 7.83
C SER A 56 9.91 -6.42 6.95
N TYR A 57 8.82 -6.92 7.57
CA TYR A 57 7.67 -7.48 6.83
C TYR A 57 6.93 -6.46 5.95
N TYR A 58 7.22 -5.18 6.15
CA TYR A 58 6.59 -4.06 5.44
C TYR A 58 7.52 -3.35 4.45
N GLU A 59 8.78 -3.74 4.35
CA GLU A 59 9.77 -3.08 3.49
C GLU A 59 9.27 -3.00 2.04
N ASP A 60 8.98 -4.15 1.42
CA ASP A 60 8.49 -4.20 0.03
C ASP A 60 7.18 -3.42 -0.16
N ALA A 61 6.30 -3.44 0.85
CA ALA A 61 5.04 -2.72 0.81
C ALA A 61 5.22 -1.20 0.90
N VAL A 62 6.19 -0.72 1.67
CA VAL A 62 6.55 0.70 1.74
C VAL A 62 7.16 1.17 0.43
N ASP A 63 8.09 0.40 -0.14
CA ASP A 63 8.71 0.72 -1.43
C ASP A 63 7.65 0.81 -2.53
N TRP A 64 6.78 -0.21 -2.62
CA TRP A 64 5.65 -0.20 -3.55
C TRP A 64 4.74 1.02 -3.35
N ALA A 65 4.42 1.37 -2.12
CA ALA A 65 3.55 2.50 -1.83
C ALA A 65 4.17 3.84 -2.22
N VAL A 66 5.48 3.99 -2.11
CA VAL A 66 6.23 5.17 -2.61
C VAL A 66 6.27 5.20 -4.12
N GLU A 67 6.63 4.10 -4.76
CA GLU A 67 6.72 3.98 -6.23
C GLU A 67 5.40 4.28 -6.93
N ASN A 68 4.28 3.89 -6.29
CA ASN A 68 2.93 4.12 -6.82
C ASN A 68 2.28 5.43 -6.32
N GLY A 69 3.04 6.29 -5.63
CA GLY A 69 2.54 7.59 -5.18
C GLY A 69 1.49 7.54 -4.07
N ILE A 70 1.34 6.38 -3.41
CA ILE A 70 0.36 6.17 -2.33
C ILE A 70 0.78 6.96 -1.08
N THR A 71 2.09 6.99 -0.82
CA THR A 71 2.68 7.75 0.29
C THR A 71 3.97 8.45 -0.13
N LYS A 72 4.30 9.54 0.57
CA LYS A 72 5.59 10.24 0.50
C LYS A 72 6.32 10.22 1.85
N GLY A 73 5.88 9.36 2.77
CA GLY A 73 6.36 9.40 4.14
C GLY A 73 5.55 10.35 5.04
N THR A 74 6.06 10.56 6.25
CA THR A 74 5.60 11.61 7.16
C THR A 74 6.44 12.87 7.03
N ASP A 75 7.69 12.71 6.58
CA ASP A 75 8.59 13.73 6.09
C ASP A 75 9.50 13.13 5.00
N ASP A 76 10.51 13.91 4.54
CA ASP A 76 11.41 13.51 3.45
C ASP A 76 12.28 12.29 3.78
N THR A 77 12.42 11.95 5.05
CA THR A 77 13.33 10.92 5.57
C THR A 77 12.64 9.84 6.41
N HIS A 78 11.37 10.00 6.80
CA HIS A 78 10.65 9.07 7.66
C HIS A 78 9.34 8.61 7.05
N PHE A 79 9.10 7.31 7.14
CA PHE A 79 7.81 6.69 6.84
C PHE A 79 6.90 6.63 8.07
N SER A 80 7.49 6.53 9.27
CA SER A 80 6.82 6.30 10.55
C SER A 80 6.01 5.00 10.58
N PRO A 81 6.65 3.82 10.42
CA PRO A 81 5.98 2.53 10.26
C PRO A 81 5.02 2.19 11.41
N ASP A 82 5.39 2.55 12.65
CA ASP A 82 4.60 2.31 13.85
C ASP A 82 3.57 3.43 14.14
N GLY A 83 3.59 4.50 13.34
CA GLY A 83 2.63 5.58 13.45
C GLY A 83 1.20 5.08 13.21
N ILE A 84 0.27 5.42 14.13
CA ILE A 84 -1.13 5.02 13.99
C ILE A 84 -1.78 5.86 12.90
N CYS A 85 -2.45 5.20 11.97
CA CYS A 85 -3.19 5.86 10.90
C CYS A 85 -4.54 6.38 11.38
N THR A 86 -4.87 7.59 10.93
CA THR A 86 -6.24 8.11 11.03
C THR A 86 -7.12 7.53 9.92
N ARG A 87 -8.42 7.64 10.08
CA ARG A 87 -9.40 7.24 9.06
C ARG A 87 -9.20 8.01 7.75
N ALA A 88 -8.86 9.31 7.84
CA ALA A 88 -8.53 10.13 6.66
C ALA A 88 -7.31 9.60 5.91
N GLN A 89 -6.26 9.24 6.63
CA GLN A 89 -5.05 8.65 6.02
C GLN A 89 -5.34 7.30 5.37
N ALA A 90 -6.08 6.43 6.06
CA ALA A 90 -6.42 5.10 5.57
C ALA A 90 -7.23 5.16 4.25
N VAL A 91 -8.27 6.00 4.20
CA VAL A 91 -9.08 6.14 2.97
C VAL A 91 -8.29 6.82 1.85
N THR A 92 -7.37 7.75 2.19
CA THR A 92 -6.50 8.40 1.19
C THR A 92 -5.51 7.42 0.59
N PHE A 93 -4.93 6.52 1.38
CA PHE A 93 -4.05 5.48 0.86
C PHE A 93 -4.80 4.54 -0.08
N LEU A 94 -6.00 4.11 0.30
CA LEU A 94 -6.84 3.25 -0.54
C LEU A 94 -7.22 3.95 -1.87
N TRP A 95 -7.63 5.21 -1.80
CA TRP A 95 -7.98 6.01 -2.98
C TRP A 95 -6.79 6.19 -3.93
N ARG A 96 -5.60 6.46 -3.38
CA ARG A 96 -4.37 6.56 -4.18
C ARG A 96 -3.97 5.22 -4.80
N ALA A 97 -4.12 4.13 -4.06
CA ALA A 97 -3.88 2.78 -4.58
C ALA A 97 -4.84 2.43 -5.74
N ALA A 98 -6.06 2.98 -5.73
CA ALA A 98 -7.02 2.89 -6.83
C ALA A 98 -6.72 3.84 -8.02
N GLY A 99 -5.59 4.56 -7.99
CA GLY A 99 -5.20 5.49 -9.05
C GLY A 99 -5.77 6.91 -8.90
N SER A 100 -6.23 7.28 -7.72
CA SER A 100 -6.80 8.59 -7.39
C SER A 100 -7.95 9.01 -8.33
N PRO A 101 -8.98 8.17 -8.54
CA PRO A 101 -10.08 8.50 -9.43
C PRO A 101 -10.82 9.76 -8.97
N GLU A 102 -11.16 10.62 -9.91
CA GLU A 102 -11.91 11.84 -9.60
C GLU A 102 -13.34 11.47 -9.17
N PRO A 103 -13.85 12.01 -8.05
CA PRO A 103 -15.23 11.78 -7.64
C PRO A 103 -16.23 12.35 -8.64
N GLU A 104 -17.33 11.63 -8.88
CA GLU A 104 -18.39 12.05 -9.80
C GLU A 104 -19.23 13.21 -9.23
N THR A 105 -19.41 13.26 -7.90
CA THR A 105 -20.15 14.32 -7.20
C THR A 105 -19.24 15.20 -6.37
N ARG A 106 -19.71 16.42 -6.05
CA ARG A 106 -19.07 17.32 -5.08
C ARG A 106 -19.91 17.48 -3.80
N ALA A 107 -20.96 16.69 -3.66
CA ALA A 107 -21.87 16.73 -2.52
C ALA A 107 -21.30 15.91 -1.35
N MET A 108 -20.48 16.54 -0.51
CA MET A 108 -19.94 15.93 0.71
C MET A 108 -21.06 15.78 1.76
N PRO A 109 -21.40 14.53 2.18
CA PRO A 109 -22.44 14.32 3.18
C PRO A 109 -21.98 14.64 4.62
N PHE A 110 -20.66 14.77 4.84
CA PHE A 110 -20.08 14.90 6.17
C PHE A 110 -19.68 16.33 6.49
N THR A 111 -20.12 16.83 7.61
CA THR A 111 -19.85 18.21 8.08
C THR A 111 -18.44 18.40 8.63
N ASP A 112 -17.77 17.30 8.97
CA ASP A 112 -16.40 17.26 9.51
C ASP A 112 -15.32 16.98 8.46
N VAL A 113 -15.68 17.06 7.16
CA VAL A 113 -14.75 16.93 6.04
C VAL A 113 -14.69 18.27 5.29
N PRO A 114 -13.76 19.18 5.67
CA PRO A 114 -13.66 20.50 5.07
C PRO A 114 -13.26 20.45 3.59
N VAL A 115 -13.83 21.33 2.79
CA VAL A 115 -13.39 21.57 1.42
C VAL A 115 -11.91 21.97 1.42
N GLY A 116 -11.14 21.37 0.51
CA GLY A 116 -9.71 21.61 0.38
C GLY A 116 -8.82 20.81 1.34
N SER A 117 -9.39 19.98 2.21
CA SER A 117 -8.58 19.00 2.95
C SER A 117 -7.98 17.96 1.98
N TYR A 118 -6.78 17.46 2.28
CA TYR A 118 -6.06 16.51 1.42
C TYR A 118 -6.82 15.19 1.20
N TYR A 119 -7.78 14.90 2.04
CA TYR A 119 -8.62 13.70 2.01
C TYR A 119 -10.02 13.93 1.45
N TYR A 120 -10.35 15.16 1.02
CA TYR A 120 -11.72 15.51 0.59
C TYR A 120 -12.21 14.61 -0.57
N ASP A 121 -11.43 14.54 -1.65
CA ASP A 121 -11.77 13.73 -2.82
C ASP A 121 -11.74 12.23 -2.51
N ALA A 122 -10.79 11.79 -1.68
CA ALA A 122 -10.72 10.40 -1.24
C ALA A 122 -11.96 9.96 -0.44
N VAL A 123 -12.47 10.84 0.44
CA VAL A 123 -13.71 10.55 1.21
C VAL A 123 -14.92 10.55 0.30
N LEU A 124 -15.06 11.51 -0.62
CA LEU A 124 -16.15 11.52 -1.61
C LEU A 124 -16.16 10.24 -2.43
N TRP A 125 -15.02 9.88 -3.03
CA TRP A 125 -14.88 8.63 -3.78
C TRP A 125 -15.27 7.40 -2.95
N ALA A 126 -14.85 7.36 -1.69
CA ALA A 126 -15.16 6.24 -0.81
C ALA A 126 -16.67 6.15 -0.49
N VAL A 127 -17.35 7.28 -0.39
CA VAL A 127 -18.82 7.33 -0.22
C VAL A 127 -19.52 6.85 -1.50
N GLU A 128 -19.17 7.39 -2.65
CA GLU A 128 -19.76 7.05 -3.94
C GLU A 128 -19.63 5.56 -4.28
N ASN A 129 -18.48 4.98 -3.90
CA ASN A 129 -18.23 3.56 -4.12
C ASN A 129 -18.74 2.65 -2.98
N GLY A 130 -19.48 3.19 -1.99
CA GLY A 130 -20.03 2.43 -0.89
C GLY A 130 -18.99 1.86 0.09
N ILE A 131 -17.74 2.35 0.03
CA ILE A 131 -16.63 1.90 0.88
C ILE A 131 -16.85 2.36 2.32
N THR A 132 -17.34 3.58 2.49
CA THR A 132 -17.68 4.14 3.80
C THR A 132 -19.07 4.78 3.81
N LYS A 133 -19.71 4.74 4.98
CA LYS A 133 -20.93 5.51 5.28
C LYS A 133 -20.69 6.52 6.40
N GLY A 134 -19.42 6.78 6.74
CA GLY A 134 -19.08 7.61 7.89
C GLY A 134 -19.11 6.85 9.21
N THR A 135 -19.01 7.59 10.31
CA THR A 135 -19.24 7.12 11.68
C THR A 135 -20.65 7.46 12.14
N SER A 136 -21.29 8.39 11.45
CA SER A 136 -22.73 8.71 11.51
C SER A 136 -23.19 9.19 10.14
N ASP A 137 -24.45 9.52 9.99
CA ASP A 137 -25.01 10.06 8.73
C ASP A 137 -24.38 11.39 8.32
N THR A 138 -23.80 12.13 9.27
CA THR A 138 -23.25 13.48 9.03
C THR A 138 -21.77 13.63 9.39
N THR A 139 -21.11 12.57 9.88
CA THR A 139 -19.69 12.62 10.26
C THR A 139 -18.90 11.46 9.69
N PHE A 140 -17.69 11.77 9.18
CA PHE A 140 -16.71 10.80 8.75
C PHE A 140 -15.71 10.44 9.87
N SER A 141 -15.48 11.38 10.79
CA SER A 141 -14.47 11.32 11.84
C SER A 141 -13.03 11.17 11.31
N PRO A 142 -12.54 12.13 10.48
CA PRO A 142 -11.27 12.00 9.76
C PRO A 142 -10.07 11.79 10.67
N ASN A 143 -10.07 12.37 11.87
CA ASN A 143 -8.96 12.32 12.82
C ASN A 143 -9.02 11.14 13.80
N MET A 144 -10.10 10.36 13.80
CA MET A 144 -10.15 9.12 14.58
C MET A 144 -9.14 8.11 14.03
N THR A 145 -8.57 7.30 14.93
CA THR A 145 -7.73 6.17 14.53
C THR A 145 -8.52 5.18 13.68
N CYS A 146 -7.85 4.58 12.69
CA CYS A 146 -8.43 3.53 11.86
C CYS A 146 -8.08 2.18 12.47
N THR A 147 -9.09 1.39 12.85
CA THR A 147 -8.85 0.05 13.37
C THR A 147 -8.57 -0.96 12.28
N ARG A 148 -7.97 -2.09 12.65
CA ARG A 148 -7.70 -3.21 11.73
C ARG A 148 -8.98 -3.74 11.07
N ALA A 149 -10.10 -3.78 11.81
CA ALA A 149 -11.38 -4.16 11.24
C ALA A 149 -11.89 -3.14 10.21
N GLN A 150 -11.67 -1.86 10.45
CA GLN A 150 -12.12 -0.82 9.54
C GLN A 150 -11.36 -0.86 8.21
N ILE A 151 -10.03 -1.03 8.23
CA ILE A 151 -9.27 -1.07 6.97
C ILE A 151 -9.64 -2.29 6.13
N VAL A 152 -9.75 -3.50 6.70
CA VAL A 152 -10.16 -4.66 5.91
C VAL A 152 -11.61 -4.54 5.40
N ALA A 153 -12.49 -3.86 6.15
CA ALA A 153 -13.84 -3.57 5.67
C ALA A 153 -13.84 -2.58 4.50
N PHE A 154 -12.94 -1.61 4.49
CA PHE A 154 -12.78 -0.67 3.37
C PHE A 154 -12.26 -1.42 2.12
N LEU A 155 -11.23 -2.24 2.25
CA LEU A 155 -10.71 -3.07 1.16
C LEU A 155 -11.78 -4.02 0.59
N TRP A 156 -12.49 -4.73 1.45
CA TRP A 156 -13.56 -5.65 1.04
C TRP A 156 -14.68 -4.95 0.28
N ARG A 157 -15.06 -3.73 0.73
CA ARG A 157 -16.10 -2.95 0.07
C ARG A 157 -15.62 -2.34 -1.24
N SER A 158 -14.34 -1.96 -1.37
CA SER A 158 -13.78 -1.50 -2.65
C SER A 158 -13.89 -2.58 -3.74
N GLU A 159 -13.84 -3.85 -3.35
CA GLU A 159 -14.07 -5.01 -4.21
C GLU A 159 -15.57 -5.39 -4.34
N LYS A 160 -16.48 -4.46 -4.03
CA LYS A 160 -17.93 -4.71 -4.12
C LYS A 160 -18.41 -5.84 -3.21
N SER A 161 -17.73 -6.04 -2.07
CA SER A 161 -18.14 -6.96 -1.01
C SER A 161 -18.26 -8.41 -1.46
N PRO A 162 -17.22 -9.02 -2.03
CA PRO A 162 -17.26 -10.38 -2.53
C PRO A 162 -17.55 -11.41 -1.42
N ALA A 163 -18.06 -12.57 -1.82
CA ALA A 163 -18.30 -13.63 -0.87
C ALA A 163 -17.00 -14.14 -0.24
N ALA A 164 -17.01 -14.31 1.08
CA ALA A 164 -15.93 -14.94 1.83
C ALA A 164 -16.21 -16.41 2.13
N GLY A 165 -15.17 -17.11 2.60
CA GLY A 165 -15.34 -18.42 3.19
C GLY A 165 -16.09 -18.37 4.53
N THR A 166 -16.55 -19.52 5.02
CA THR A 166 -17.26 -19.62 6.31
C THR A 166 -16.35 -20.02 7.47
N ALA A 167 -15.15 -20.53 7.18
CA ALA A 167 -14.19 -20.93 8.19
C ALA A 167 -13.55 -19.70 8.85
N ASN A 168 -13.83 -19.52 10.13
CA ASN A 168 -13.26 -18.45 10.94
C ASN A 168 -12.15 -18.99 11.83
N PRO A 169 -10.87 -18.66 11.56
CA PRO A 169 -9.76 -19.08 12.40
C PRO A 169 -9.62 -18.27 13.69
N PHE A 170 -10.33 -17.13 13.82
CA PHE A 170 -10.13 -16.18 14.90
C PHE A 170 -11.20 -16.26 15.98
N THR A 171 -10.78 -16.34 17.23
CA THR A 171 -11.66 -16.40 18.39
C THR A 171 -12.24 -15.02 18.76
N ASP A 172 -11.59 -13.94 18.32
CA ASP A 172 -11.97 -12.55 18.60
C ASP A 172 -12.78 -11.89 17.46
N VAL A 173 -13.13 -12.64 16.42
CA VAL A 173 -14.00 -12.21 15.33
C VAL A 173 -15.36 -12.88 15.45
N LYS A 174 -16.33 -12.15 16.02
CA LYS A 174 -17.71 -12.64 16.16
C LYS A 174 -18.38 -12.67 14.79
N SER A 175 -19.10 -13.75 14.47
CA SER A 175 -19.80 -13.91 13.18
C SER A 175 -20.86 -12.83 12.89
N THR A 176 -21.38 -12.20 13.94
CA THR A 176 -22.37 -11.10 13.86
C THR A 176 -21.74 -9.72 13.70
N ALA A 177 -20.42 -9.60 13.78
CA ALA A 177 -19.73 -8.31 13.63
C ALA A 177 -19.80 -7.82 12.18
N TYR A 178 -19.96 -6.50 11.98
CA TYR A 178 -20.06 -5.89 10.64
C TYR A 178 -18.85 -6.16 9.74
N TYR A 179 -17.71 -6.47 10.35
CA TYR A 179 -16.45 -6.74 9.67
C TYR A 179 -16.16 -8.25 9.49
N ALA A 180 -17.01 -9.12 10.02
CA ALA A 180 -16.70 -10.56 10.04
C ALA A 180 -16.42 -11.12 8.64
N VAL A 181 -17.31 -10.83 7.68
CA VAL A 181 -17.17 -11.28 6.29
C VAL A 181 -15.92 -10.69 5.65
N ALA A 182 -15.64 -9.40 5.90
CA ALA A 182 -14.46 -8.72 5.37
C ALA A 182 -13.14 -9.35 5.90
N VAL A 183 -13.10 -9.71 7.18
CA VAL A 183 -11.94 -10.39 7.78
C VAL A 183 -11.73 -11.77 7.16
N LEU A 184 -12.79 -12.57 7.02
CA LEU A 184 -12.69 -13.90 6.40
C LEU A 184 -12.28 -13.81 4.92
N TRP A 185 -12.78 -12.82 4.19
CA TRP A 185 -12.34 -12.52 2.84
C TRP A 185 -10.85 -12.17 2.80
N ALA A 186 -10.40 -11.26 3.67
CA ALA A 186 -9.01 -10.84 3.70
C ALA A 186 -8.03 -11.98 4.07
N VAL A 187 -8.49 -12.96 4.86
CA VAL A 187 -7.73 -14.20 5.11
C VAL A 187 -7.66 -15.08 3.87
N LYS A 188 -8.80 -15.27 3.20
CA LYS A 188 -8.90 -16.09 1.97
C LYS A 188 -8.01 -15.55 0.86
N GLU A 189 -7.98 -14.22 0.69
CA GLU A 189 -7.15 -13.53 -0.31
C GLU A 189 -5.71 -13.25 0.19
N ASN A 190 -5.26 -13.89 1.27
CA ASN A 190 -3.92 -13.73 1.88
C ASN A 190 -3.52 -12.29 2.28
N ILE A 191 -4.46 -11.37 2.33
CA ILE A 191 -4.22 -9.98 2.74
C ILE A 191 -3.75 -9.92 4.19
N THR A 192 -4.32 -10.81 5.04
CA THR A 192 -3.95 -10.93 6.45
C THR A 192 -3.91 -12.37 6.93
N LYS A 193 -3.04 -12.63 7.91
CA LYS A 193 -2.97 -13.91 8.65
C LYS A 193 -3.41 -13.74 10.11
N GLY A 194 -3.93 -12.55 10.48
CA GLY A 194 -4.20 -12.19 11.86
C GLY A 194 -3.01 -11.54 12.55
N THR A 195 -3.15 -11.28 13.85
CA THR A 195 -2.05 -10.88 14.75
C THR A 195 -1.39 -12.10 15.38
N THR A 196 -2.16 -13.19 15.53
CA THR A 196 -1.69 -14.54 15.85
C THR A 196 -2.47 -15.54 15.00
N ASN A 197 -2.18 -16.83 15.14
CA ASN A 197 -2.92 -17.89 14.44
C ASN A 197 -4.41 -17.93 14.82
N THR A 198 -4.80 -17.37 15.96
CA THR A 198 -6.15 -17.45 16.51
C THR A 198 -6.78 -16.10 16.82
N THR A 199 -6.09 -14.98 16.58
CA THR A 199 -6.59 -13.63 16.81
C THR A 199 -6.36 -12.73 15.61
N PHE A 200 -7.35 -11.91 15.30
CA PHE A 200 -7.28 -10.85 14.29
C PHE A 200 -6.98 -9.48 14.90
N SER A 201 -7.39 -9.27 16.15
CA SER A 201 -7.36 -7.99 16.89
C SER A 201 -8.15 -6.89 16.17
N PRO A 202 -9.47 -7.05 15.97
CA PRO A 202 -10.28 -6.17 15.13
C PRO A 202 -10.29 -4.72 15.61
N ASP A 203 -10.28 -4.49 16.91
CA ASP A 203 -10.38 -3.17 17.53
C ASP A 203 -9.00 -2.51 17.75
N ALA A 204 -7.91 -3.22 17.46
CA ALA A 204 -6.58 -2.63 17.56
C ALA A 204 -6.40 -1.56 16.49
N ASP A 205 -5.76 -0.45 16.87
CA ASP A 205 -5.36 0.60 15.93
C ASP A 205 -4.42 0.06 14.87
N CYS A 206 -4.61 0.48 13.63
CA CYS A 206 -3.80 0.04 12.51
C CYS A 206 -2.64 0.99 12.28
N THR A 207 -1.42 0.45 12.26
CA THR A 207 -0.23 1.26 11.97
C THR A 207 -0.10 1.54 10.47
N ARG A 208 0.72 2.53 10.12
CA ARG A 208 1.01 2.87 8.72
C ARG A 208 1.62 1.69 7.98
N ALA A 209 2.57 0.98 8.61
CA ALA A 209 3.17 -0.24 8.04
C ALA A 209 2.11 -1.33 7.76
N GLN A 210 1.18 -1.54 8.68
CA GLN A 210 0.11 -2.52 8.49
C GLN A 210 -0.83 -2.14 7.35
N ILE A 211 -1.22 -0.87 7.23
CA ILE A 211 -2.12 -0.42 6.17
C ILE A 211 -1.47 -0.58 4.79
N VAL A 212 -0.24 -0.11 4.60
CA VAL A 212 0.43 -0.29 3.30
C VAL A 212 0.69 -1.75 2.98
N THR A 213 0.95 -2.60 3.99
CA THR A 213 1.10 -4.05 3.79
C THR A 213 -0.22 -4.70 3.34
N PHE A 214 -1.35 -4.30 3.92
CA PHE A 214 -2.66 -4.79 3.47
C PHE A 214 -2.96 -4.35 2.04
N LEU A 215 -2.68 -3.09 1.69
CA LEU A 215 -2.86 -2.56 0.34
C LEU A 215 -1.95 -3.26 -0.67
N TYR A 216 -0.68 -3.47 -0.32
CA TYR A 216 0.30 -4.15 -1.16
C TYR A 216 -0.15 -5.57 -1.50
N ARG A 217 -0.50 -6.37 -0.49
CA ARG A 217 -1.00 -7.74 -0.68
C ARG A 217 -2.30 -7.78 -1.46
N PHE A 218 -3.16 -6.83 -1.21
CA PHE A 218 -4.43 -6.72 -1.94
C PHE A 218 -4.25 -6.39 -3.42
N THR A 219 -3.21 -5.62 -3.79
CA THR A 219 -3.05 -5.09 -5.15
C THR A 219 -2.08 -5.93 -5.98
N VAL A 220 -1.07 -6.55 -5.37
CA VAL A 220 0.09 -7.15 -6.04
C VAL A 220 0.09 -8.67 -5.94
N GLU A 221 -0.41 -9.26 -4.84
CA GLU A 221 -0.47 -10.69 -4.61
C GLU A 221 -1.85 -11.27 -4.95
#